data_05c67748df86ff12a9b63e37abec3039
#
_entry.id   05c67748df86ff12a9b63e37abec3039
#
_cell.length_a   1.000
_cell.length_b   1.000
_cell.length_c   1.000
_cell.angle_alpha   90.00
_cell.angle_beta   90.00
_cell.angle_gamma   90.00
#
_symmetry.space_group_name_H-M   'P 1'
#
loop_
_entity.id
_entity.type
_entity.pdbx_description
1 polymer ?
#
loop_
_entity_poly.entity_id
_entity_poly.type
_entity_poly.pdbx_seq_one_letter_code
_entity_poly.pdbx_strand_id
1 'polypeptide(L)'
;FSERRFQGKDEALGFLTGLGLIGQIDSVTGSVILVTPADPGVGFTKEDLKNYYTLHGVLFTQKASQRTNKGIVYYSDAEYCGAYGKVYFVGIEGGATFINNRIAPGRHDVIGLCAGLMLIGGEMDASVKLGTYVPAYVLNGSPAAVERYRKVNGTDAYRVEKGVEVFYNRLVPLRRVMVARDPQPEFSAHIADAFHNLFLEAQRVSVIRSMTQEAVNTPPYLNYVEAPAMSRYALCPRNAIVNGVTAKGRLHVSLHQEEIFSDLKTKYDQYLQTWYECIPQDVLDGTAAGGSVPVILALHGTGDDPLMFVDEIGLLEVAGREKVAVIAPFEEELVIVHEGGRVAMGVPVTEGILVKALPRLIAHVLEKYPALDASRIYAAGYSLGGGSTYRAIYGGMEKIAAAVPMAGMHDDMFYFSTPEEDARLQKIGMPVMILTSTFDLGFNQEEGRLTDNTLKLLRDFARVNRVPLADVRDFSTHPMIGYPSDRMEVTTLAGEWRTFLWSFRNDAGIPILGLSCTENLTHALYPNYGEIAWNFMKHFARESRTGKLLYTAD
;
A
#
# COMPACT_ATOMS: atom_id res chain seq x y z
N PHE A 1 16.24 -20.30 7.58
CA PHE A 1 17.57 -20.46 8.20
C PHE A 1 17.67 -21.85 8.82
N SER A 2 18.66 -22.63 8.39
CA SER A 2 18.92 -23.98 8.90
C SER A 2 20.41 -24.28 8.88
N GLU A 3 20.94 -24.97 9.90
CA GLU A 3 22.33 -25.44 9.96
C GLU A 3 22.55 -26.78 9.24
N ARG A 4 21.48 -27.34 8.66
CA ARG A 4 21.56 -28.59 7.91
C ARG A 4 22.45 -28.42 6.68
N ARG A 5 23.32 -29.42 6.44
CA ARG A 5 24.11 -29.51 5.22
C ARG A 5 23.25 -30.11 4.10
N PHE A 6 23.29 -29.52 2.90
CA PHE A 6 22.62 -30.03 1.70
C PHE A 6 23.67 -30.35 0.62
N GLN A 7 23.53 -31.50 -0.02
CA GLN A 7 24.43 -31.93 -1.08
C GLN A 7 24.05 -31.36 -2.45
N GLY A 8 22.94 -30.64 -2.53
CA GLY A 8 22.48 -30.02 -3.77
C GLY A 8 21.05 -29.48 -3.68
N LYS A 9 20.58 -28.93 -4.80
CA LYS A 9 19.27 -28.29 -4.91
C LYS A 9 18.12 -29.25 -4.59
N ASP A 10 18.20 -30.51 -5.06
CA ASP A 10 17.10 -31.47 -4.89
C ASP A 10 16.91 -31.89 -3.43
N GLU A 11 18.01 -32.04 -2.68
CA GLU A 11 17.93 -32.33 -1.23
C GLU A 11 17.36 -31.12 -0.46
N ALA A 12 17.78 -29.91 -0.83
CA ALA A 12 17.26 -28.69 -0.24
C ALA A 12 15.76 -28.51 -0.54
N LEU A 13 15.35 -28.77 -1.78
CA LEU A 13 13.94 -28.72 -2.19
C LEU A 13 13.12 -29.79 -1.48
N GLY A 14 13.62 -31.03 -1.38
CA GLY A 14 12.97 -32.11 -0.64
C GLY A 14 12.78 -31.77 0.84
N PHE A 15 13.77 -31.12 1.47
CA PHE A 15 13.67 -30.63 2.84
C PHE A 15 12.57 -29.56 3.00
N LEU A 16 12.56 -28.53 2.14
CA LEU A 16 11.55 -27.46 2.18
C LEU A 16 10.13 -27.98 1.90
N THR A 17 10.01 -28.96 0.98
CA THR A 17 8.75 -29.65 0.68
C THR A 17 8.27 -30.46 1.87
N GLY A 18 9.17 -31.21 2.52
CA GLY A 18 8.86 -32.00 3.72
C GLY A 18 8.42 -31.14 4.91
N LEU A 19 8.90 -29.90 4.99
CA LEU A 19 8.42 -28.90 5.94
C LEU A 19 7.06 -28.28 5.55
N GLY A 20 6.54 -28.52 4.36
CA GLY A 20 5.31 -27.91 3.86
C GLY A 20 5.46 -26.46 3.36
N LEU A 21 6.68 -25.89 3.36
CA LEU A 21 6.92 -24.52 2.93
C LEU A 21 6.61 -24.28 1.47
N ILE A 22 6.99 -25.22 0.60
CA ILE A 22 6.80 -25.07 -0.85
C ILE A 22 5.31 -24.96 -1.20
N GLY A 23 4.46 -25.83 -0.65
CA GLY A 23 3.03 -25.78 -0.92
C GLY A 23 2.35 -24.49 -0.42
N GLN A 24 2.84 -23.90 0.68
CA GLN A 24 2.33 -22.62 1.15
C GLN A 24 2.74 -21.47 0.21
N ILE A 25 3.99 -21.44 -0.22
CA ILE A 25 4.53 -20.39 -1.08
C ILE A 25 3.94 -20.44 -2.49
N ASP A 26 3.74 -21.63 -3.06
CA ASP A 26 3.09 -21.79 -4.36
C ASP A 26 1.69 -21.17 -4.38
N SER A 27 0.97 -21.25 -3.26
CA SER A 27 -0.38 -20.69 -3.16
C SER A 27 -0.44 -19.16 -3.25
N VAL A 28 0.67 -18.46 -2.97
CA VAL A 28 0.75 -17.00 -2.91
C VAL A 28 1.74 -16.40 -3.92
N THR A 29 2.23 -17.19 -4.86
CA THR A 29 3.24 -16.73 -5.83
C THR A 29 4.46 -16.10 -5.13
N GLY A 30 5.01 -16.82 -4.18
CA GLY A 30 6.13 -16.37 -3.36
C GLY A 30 7.45 -17.05 -3.73
N SER A 31 8.50 -16.70 -2.99
CA SER A 31 9.84 -17.31 -3.09
C SER A 31 10.35 -17.75 -1.73
N VAL A 32 11.09 -18.85 -1.68
CA VAL A 32 11.80 -19.32 -0.49
C VAL A 32 13.31 -19.20 -0.73
N ILE A 33 14.00 -18.51 0.17
CA ILE A 33 15.44 -18.40 0.20
C ILE A 33 15.96 -19.20 1.38
N LEU A 34 16.65 -20.30 1.10
CA LEU A 34 17.27 -21.13 2.11
C LEU A 34 18.66 -20.58 2.46
N VAL A 35 18.81 -20.13 3.69
CA VAL A 35 20.07 -19.61 4.22
C VAL A 35 20.69 -20.67 5.14
N THR A 36 21.92 -21.07 4.84
CA THR A 36 22.74 -21.99 5.62
C THR A 36 24.05 -21.36 6.01
N PRO A 37 24.70 -21.77 7.13
CA PRO A 37 26.03 -21.28 7.45
C PRO A 37 27.08 -21.74 6.41
N ALA A 38 28.13 -20.97 6.28
CA ALA A 38 29.24 -21.31 5.37
C ALA A 38 29.89 -22.65 5.73
N ASP A 39 29.99 -22.96 7.02
CA ASP A 39 30.36 -24.28 7.53
C ASP A 39 29.27 -24.83 8.47
N PRO A 40 28.43 -25.75 7.98
CA PRO A 40 27.40 -26.38 8.79
C PRO A 40 27.93 -27.18 10.00
N GLY A 41 29.20 -27.57 10.00
CA GLY A 41 29.82 -28.25 11.14
C GLY A 41 30.15 -27.32 12.30
N VAL A 42 30.21 -26.01 12.06
CA VAL A 42 30.44 -24.96 13.05
C VAL A 42 29.14 -24.26 13.44
N GLY A 43 28.16 -24.27 12.56
CA GLY A 43 26.92 -23.50 12.68
C GLY A 43 27.07 -22.04 12.27
N PHE A 44 26.05 -21.22 12.53
CA PHE A 44 26.04 -19.80 12.17
C PHE A 44 27.02 -18.96 12.99
N THR A 45 27.83 -18.17 12.31
CA THR A 45 28.89 -17.33 12.87
C THR A 45 28.60 -15.82 12.68
N LYS A 46 29.51 -14.96 13.15
CA LYS A 46 29.45 -13.52 12.87
C LYS A 46 29.73 -13.20 11.39
N GLU A 47 30.52 -14.02 10.71
CA GLU A 47 30.80 -13.82 9.28
C GLU A 47 29.58 -14.18 8.45
N ASP A 48 28.82 -15.20 8.84
CA ASP A 48 27.55 -15.54 8.20
C ASP A 48 26.52 -14.40 8.35
N LEU A 49 26.51 -13.69 9.48
CA LEU A 49 25.70 -12.49 9.66
C LEU A 49 26.05 -11.39 8.67
N LYS A 50 27.34 -11.14 8.47
CA LYS A 50 27.84 -10.15 7.50
C LYS A 50 27.47 -10.54 6.07
N ASN A 51 27.64 -11.80 5.73
CA ASN A 51 27.27 -12.35 4.42
C ASN A 51 25.75 -12.24 4.20
N TYR A 52 24.95 -12.54 5.23
CA TYR A 52 23.51 -12.37 5.18
C TYR A 52 23.10 -10.90 4.96
N TYR A 53 23.74 -9.94 5.62
CA TYR A 53 23.46 -8.52 5.38
C TYR A 53 23.78 -8.09 3.95
N THR A 54 24.83 -8.63 3.35
CA THR A 54 25.16 -8.38 1.94
C THR A 54 24.08 -8.97 1.03
N LEU A 55 23.69 -10.22 1.27
CA LEU A 55 22.62 -10.89 0.53
C LEU A 55 21.29 -10.13 0.67
N HIS A 56 20.92 -9.74 1.88
CA HIS A 56 19.72 -8.96 2.16
C HIS A 56 19.70 -7.63 1.38
N GLY A 57 20.84 -6.93 1.35
CA GLY A 57 20.99 -5.70 0.57
C GLY A 57 20.74 -5.94 -0.94
N VAL A 58 21.27 -7.04 -1.49
CA VAL A 58 21.03 -7.41 -2.90
C VAL A 58 19.56 -7.76 -3.16
N LEU A 59 18.93 -8.51 -2.26
CA LEU A 59 17.57 -9.02 -2.45
C LEU A 59 16.48 -7.95 -2.28
N PHE A 60 16.71 -6.95 -1.39
CA PHE A 60 15.67 -6.01 -0.97
C PHE A 60 16.02 -4.54 -1.22
N THR A 61 17.16 -4.23 -1.84
CA THR A 61 17.50 -2.86 -2.23
C THR A 61 17.04 -2.63 -3.66
N GLN A 62 16.16 -1.63 -3.87
CA GLN A 62 15.89 -1.16 -5.22
C GLN A 62 17.19 -0.62 -5.83
N LYS A 63 17.71 -1.24 -6.88
CA LYS A 63 18.74 -0.62 -7.70
C LYS A 63 18.15 0.51 -8.53
N ALA A 64 19.03 1.48 -8.80
CA ALA A 64 18.73 2.65 -9.60
C ALA A 64 17.98 2.29 -10.88
N SER A 65 16.95 3.06 -11.18
CA SER A 65 16.23 3.01 -12.43
C SER A 65 17.16 3.15 -13.62
N GLN A 66 17.15 2.23 -14.56
CA GLN A 66 17.77 2.44 -15.87
C GLN A 66 16.79 3.13 -16.81
N ARG A 67 17.18 4.29 -17.33
CA ARG A 67 16.47 4.89 -18.46
C ARG A 67 16.72 4.06 -19.70
N THR A 68 15.68 3.44 -20.20
CA THR A 68 15.70 2.78 -21.51
C THR A 68 14.94 3.65 -22.52
N ASN A 69 15.07 3.34 -23.79
CA ASN A 69 14.22 3.92 -24.86
C ASN A 69 12.71 3.55 -24.69
N LYS A 70 12.38 2.71 -23.71
CA LYS A 70 11.02 2.29 -23.34
C LYS A 70 10.52 2.92 -22.03
N GLY A 71 11.27 3.86 -21.43
CA GLY A 71 10.92 4.53 -20.17
C GLY A 71 11.87 4.23 -19.03
N ILE A 72 11.46 4.62 -17.83
CA ILE A 72 12.18 4.27 -16.61
C ILE A 72 11.75 2.86 -16.23
N VAL A 73 12.66 1.90 -16.38
CA VAL A 73 12.45 0.56 -15.84
C VAL A 73 13.11 0.52 -14.47
N TYR A 74 12.30 0.34 -13.44
CA TYR A 74 12.80 0.07 -12.11
C TYR A 74 13.20 -1.40 -12.05
N TYR A 75 14.49 -1.65 -12.07
CA TYR A 75 15.01 -2.96 -11.71
C TYR A 75 15.12 -3.02 -10.19
N SER A 76 14.28 -3.79 -9.53
CA SER A 76 14.77 -4.40 -8.30
C SER A 76 15.77 -5.48 -8.71
N ASP A 77 16.92 -5.56 -8.08
CA ASP A 77 17.77 -6.76 -8.18
C ASP A 77 17.06 -7.99 -7.62
N ALA A 78 15.94 -7.80 -7.02
CA ALA A 78 14.97 -8.79 -6.63
C ALA A 78 14.14 -9.26 -7.82
N GLU A 79 14.78 -9.64 -8.93
CA GLU A 79 14.14 -10.57 -9.90
C GLU A 79 13.52 -11.78 -9.18
N TYR A 80 13.86 -11.99 -7.91
CA TYR A 80 13.45 -13.12 -7.09
C TYR A 80 12.50 -12.76 -5.93
N CYS A 81 12.44 -11.50 -5.49
CA CYS A 81 11.78 -11.17 -4.23
C CYS A 81 10.98 -9.87 -4.25
N GLY A 82 10.27 -9.54 -5.31
CA GLY A 82 9.43 -8.33 -5.44
C GLY A 82 8.37 -8.10 -4.33
N ALA A 83 8.54 -8.76 -3.18
CA ALA A 83 7.63 -8.74 -2.05
C ALA A 83 8.09 -7.77 -0.96
N TYR A 84 8.41 -6.54 -1.34
CA TYR A 84 8.76 -5.49 -0.39
C TYR A 84 7.70 -5.40 0.74
N GLY A 85 8.14 -5.47 1.99
CA GLY A 85 7.22 -5.50 3.13
C GLY A 85 6.56 -6.85 3.45
N LYS A 86 6.68 -7.85 2.58
CA LYS A 86 6.14 -9.21 2.77
C LYS A 86 7.26 -10.23 2.98
N VAL A 87 8.20 -9.90 3.87
CA VAL A 87 9.37 -10.71 4.22
C VAL A 87 9.12 -11.40 5.54
N TYR A 88 9.33 -12.72 5.57
CA TYR A 88 9.13 -13.55 6.76
C TYR A 88 10.34 -14.42 6.98
N PHE A 89 10.73 -14.62 8.22
CA PHE A 89 11.86 -15.48 8.55
C PHE A 89 11.38 -16.77 9.23
N VAL A 90 11.88 -17.88 8.73
CA VAL A 90 11.70 -19.20 9.36
C VAL A 90 13.06 -19.68 9.83
N GLY A 91 13.22 -19.91 11.13
CA GLY A 91 14.42 -20.45 11.75
C GLY A 91 14.18 -21.83 12.35
N ILE A 92 15.11 -22.76 12.12
CA ILE A 92 15.03 -24.13 12.60
C ILE A 92 16.26 -24.41 13.44
N GLU A 93 16.07 -24.77 14.72
CA GLU A 93 17.13 -25.12 15.68
C GLU A 93 18.23 -24.04 15.76
N GLY A 94 19.46 -24.31 15.30
CA GLY A 94 20.55 -23.34 15.24
C GLY A 94 20.22 -22.14 14.37
N GLY A 95 19.42 -22.29 13.31
CA GLY A 95 18.88 -21.19 12.50
C GLY A 95 17.96 -20.28 13.30
N ALA A 96 17.11 -20.84 14.17
CA ALA A 96 16.28 -20.07 15.11
C ALA A 96 17.17 -19.34 16.16
N THR A 97 18.19 -20.00 16.68
CA THR A 97 19.19 -19.40 17.58
C THR A 97 19.90 -18.22 16.92
N PHE A 98 20.28 -18.35 15.64
CA PHE A 98 20.91 -17.29 14.87
C PHE A 98 19.99 -16.08 14.67
N ILE A 99 18.72 -16.32 14.31
CA ILE A 99 17.71 -15.25 14.22
C ILE A 99 17.59 -14.56 15.57
N ASN A 100 17.40 -15.30 16.66
CA ASN A 100 17.19 -14.78 18.01
C ASN A 100 18.34 -13.90 18.51
N ASN A 101 19.58 -14.33 18.27
CA ASN A 101 20.76 -13.71 18.89
C ASN A 101 21.50 -12.73 17.99
N ARG A 102 21.23 -12.74 16.68
CA ARG A 102 21.99 -11.94 15.71
C ARG A 102 21.13 -11.08 14.80
N ILE A 103 20.06 -11.64 14.22
CA ILE A 103 19.22 -10.89 13.27
C ILE A 103 18.22 -10.00 13.99
N ALA A 104 17.45 -10.58 14.93
CA ALA A 104 16.39 -9.85 15.64
C ALA A 104 16.90 -8.64 16.47
N PRO A 105 18.05 -8.71 17.16
CA PRO A 105 18.64 -7.55 17.83
C PRO A 105 19.50 -6.68 16.91
N GLY A 106 19.65 -7.04 15.64
CA GLY A 106 20.59 -6.46 14.70
C GLY A 106 20.09 -5.19 14.01
N ARG A 107 20.46 -5.06 12.75
CA ARG A 107 20.18 -3.89 11.91
C ARG A 107 18.67 -3.68 11.73
N HIS A 108 18.23 -2.47 12.00
CA HIS A 108 16.81 -2.10 11.92
C HIS A 108 16.24 -2.19 10.50
N ASP A 109 17.03 -1.89 9.48
CA ASP A 109 16.66 -2.01 8.07
C ASP A 109 16.49 -3.48 7.61
N VAL A 110 16.94 -4.45 8.39
CA VAL A 110 16.78 -5.88 8.15
C VAL A 110 15.57 -6.42 8.91
N ILE A 111 15.59 -6.30 10.25
CA ILE A 111 14.52 -6.84 11.07
C ILE A 111 13.23 -6.02 10.95
N GLY A 112 13.34 -4.73 10.62
CA GLY A 112 12.19 -3.86 10.38
C GLY A 112 11.38 -4.24 9.14
N LEU A 113 12.01 -4.85 8.13
CA LEU A 113 11.30 -5.40 6.95
C LEU A 113 10.59 -6.73 7.26
N CYS A 114 10.98 -7.42 8.31
CA CYS A 114 10.37 -8.70 8.66
C CYS A 114 8.98 -8.49 9.24
N ALA A 115 7.96 -9.02 8.57
CA ALA A 115 6.57 -8.95 9.01
C ALA A 115 6.16 -10.08 9.97
N GLY A 116 6.95 -11.15 10.05
CA GLY A 116 6.69 -12.25 10.98
C GLY A 116 7.83 -13.24 11.06
N LEU A 117 7.98 -13.85 12.22
CA LEU A 117 8.98 -14.88 12.53
C LEU A 117 8.29 -16.22 12.79
N MET A 118 8.85 -17.30 12.27
CA MET A 118 8.59 -18.65 12.78
C MET A 118 9.90 -19.24 13.29
N LEU A 119 9.90 -19.64 14.55
CA LEU A 119 11.07 -20.13 15.27
C LEU A 119 10.78 -21.55 15.79
N ILE A 120 11.45 -22.52 15.23
CA ILE A 120 11.33 -23.94 15.62
C ILE A 120 12.55 -24.29 16.48
N GLY A 121 12.33 -24.53 17.77
CA GLY A 121 13.41 -24.66 18.74
C GLY A 121 14.17 -23.35 18.94
N GLY A 122 15.46 -23.45 19.14
CA GLY A 122 16.39 -22.32 19.25
C GLY A 122 16.43 -21.65 20.62
N GLU A 123 17.61 -21.14 20.93
CA GLU A 123 17.90 -20.45 22.19
C GLU A 123 18.03 -18.94 21.98
N MET A 124 17.80 -18.18 23.04
CA MET A 124 18.07 -16.75 23.09
C MET A 124 18.92 -16.42 24.30
N ASP A 125 20.06 -15.78 24.07
CA ASP A 125 21.00 -15.39 25.12
C ASP A 125 20.38 -14.38 26.09
N ALA A 126 20.72 -14.47 27.36
CA ALA A 126 20.19 -13.60 28.40
C ALA A 126 20.52 -12.10 28.17
N SER A 127 21.60 -11.80 27.46
CA SER A 127 22.05 -10.44 27.16
C SER A 127 21.34 -9.78 26.00
N VAL A 128 20.58 -10.53 25.17
CA VAL A 128 19.92 -10.01 23.97
C VAL A 128 18.81 -9.02 24.35
N LYS A 129 18.85 -7.87 23.71
CA LYS A 129 17.80 -6.83 23.78
C LYS A 129 17.20 -6.64 22.39
N LEU A 130 15.88 -6.77 22.29
CA LEU A 130 15.15 -6.51 21.04
C LEU A 130 14.69 -5.07 21.03
N GLY A 131 14.97 -4.35 19.92
CA GLY A 131 14.56 -2.96 19.71
C GLY A 131 13.34 -2.82 18.78
N THR A 132 13.08 -3.84 17.95
CA THR A 132 12.01 -3.82 16.95
C THR A 132 10.98 -4.90 17.28
N TYR A 133 9.71 -4.53 17.37
CA TYR A 133 8.63 -5.49 17.51
C TYR A 133 8.46 -6.29 16.21
N VAL A 134 8.36 -7.61 16.32
CA VAL A 134 8.07 -8.52 15.21
C VAL A 134 7.14 -9.61 15.73
N PRO A 135 6.01 -9.84 15.07
CA PRO A 135 5.16 -10.98 15.42
C PRO A 135 5.93 -12.29 15.28
N ALA A 136 5.71 -13.22 16.21
CA ALA A 136 6.46 -14.47 16.22
C ALA A 136 5.56 -15.68 16.50
N TYR A 137 5.77 -16.76 15.76
CA TYR A 137 5.30 -18.09 16.08
C TYR A 137 6.49 -18.90 16.62
N VAL A 138 6.40 -19.37 17.86
CA VAL A 138 7.49 -20.08 18.55
C VAL A 138 7.05 -21.50 18.85
N LEU A 139 7.64 -22.47 18.15
CA LEU A 139 7.43 -23.90 18.37
C LEU A 139 8.59 -24.46 19.18
N ASN A 140 8.33 -24.97 20.40
CA ASN A 140 9.33 -25.55 21.28
C ASN A 140 10.58 -24.67 21.53
N GLY A 141 10.45 -23.35 21.40
CA GLY A 141 11.55 -22.42 21.65
C GLY A 141 11.79 -22.16 23.14
N SER A 142 12.92 -21.51 23.44
CA SER A 142 13.29 -21.21 24.82
C SER A 142 12.32 -20.22 25.49
N PRO A 143 12.06 -20.34 26.79
CA PRO A 143 11.25 -19.39 27.56
C PRO A 143 11.79 -17.95 27.46
N ALA A 144 13.11 -17.80 27.36
CA ALA A 144 13.76 -16.50 27.21
C ALA A 144 13.38 -15.81 25.89
N ALA A 145 13.32 -16.56 24.79
CA ALA A 145 12.87 -16.04 23.49
C ALA A 145 11.41 -15.58 23.56
N VAL A 146 10.51 -16.42 24.07
CA VAL A 146 9.09 -16.10 24.23
C VAL A 146 8.90 -14.80 25.01
N GLU A 147 9.57 -14.68 26.17
CA GLU A 147 9.41 -13.52 27.05
C GLU A 147 9.91 -12.22 26.39
N ARG A 148 11.04 -12.27 25.65
CA ARG A 148 11.57 -11.08 24.96
C ARG A 148 10.71 -10.65 23.79
N TYR A 149 10.20 -11.60 22.99
CA TYR A 149 9.25 -11.27 21.93
C TYR A 149 7.92 -10.71 22.50
N ARG A 150 7.41 -11.26 23.59
CA ARG A 150 6.25 -10.70 24.30
C ARG A 150 6.50 -9.26 24.74
N LYS A 151 7.66 -9.02 25.36
CA LYS A 151 8.03 -7.68 25.85
C LYS A 151 8.15 -6.67 24.72
N VAL A 152 8.87 -6.98 23.63
CA VAL A 152 9.06 -6.02 22.52
C VAL A 152 7.76 -5.78 21.73
N ASN A 153 6.88 -6.80 21.63
CA ASN A 153 5.56 -6.64 21.02
C ASN A 153 4.55 -5.95 21.94
N GLY A 154 4.88 -5.71 23.23
CA GLY A 154 4.01 -5.06 24.20
C GLY A 154 2.72 -5.85 24.44
N THR A 155 2.81 -7.19 24.52
CA THR A 155 1.61 -8.02 24.68
C THR A 155 1.02 -7.85 26.08
N ASP A 156 -0.27 -7.56 26.16
CA ASP A 156 -1.04 -7.31 27.39
C ASP A 156 -2.31 -8.18 27.50
N ALA A 157 -2.52 -9.05 26.54
CA ALA A 157 -3.65 -9.96 26.48
C ALA A 157 -3.21 -11.38 26.08
N TYR A 158 -4.07 -12.36 26.35
CA TYR A 158 -3.80 -13.78 26.18
C TYR A 158 -5.05 -14.55 25.81
N ARG A 159 -4.91 -15.54 24.93
CA ARG A 159 -5.93 -16.54 24.61
C ARG A 159 -5.26 -17.84 24.16
N VAL A 160 -6.03 -18.93 24.14
CA VAL A 160 -5.59 -20.19 23.55
C VAL A 160 -6.46 -20.52 22.34
N GLU A 161 -5.84 -20.83 21.23
CA GLU A 161 -6.51 -21.21 19.99
C GLU A 161 -5.92 -22.53 19.48
N LYS A 162 -6.75 -23.57 19.39
CA LYS A 162 -6.34 -24.91 18.89
C LYS A 162 -5.07 -25.45 19.55
N GLY A 163 -4.89 -25.20 20.86
CA GLY A 163 -3.71 -25.64 21.61
C GLY A 163 -2.49 -24.73 21.51
N VAL A 164 -2.56 -23.63 20.74
CA VAL A 164 -1.51 -22.61 20.65
C VAL A 164 -1.84 -21.46 21.60
N GLU A 165 -0.88 -21.07 22.42
CA GLU A 165 -0.98 -19.89 23.29
C GLU A 165 -0.73 -18.63 22.47
N VAL A 166 -1.66 -17.68 22.44
CA VAL A 166 -1.57 -16.44 21.70
C VAL A 166 -1.52 -15.26 22.66
N PHE A 167 -0.36 -14.66 22.82
CA PHE A 167 -0.15 -13.40 23.53
C PHE A 167 -0.21 -12.26 22.51
N TYR A 168 -1.00 -11.22 22.76
CA TYR A 168 -1.18 -10.14 21.80
C TYR A 168 -1.33 -8.78 22.49
N ASN A 169 -1.08 -7.72 21.73
CA ASN A 169 -1.34 -6.34 22.15
C ASN A 169 -2.79 -5.99 21.78
N ARG A 170 -3.58 -5.48 22.74
CA ARG A 170 -5.01 -5.16 22.51
C ARG A 170 -5.23 -4.03 21.52
N LEU A 171 -4.33 -3.05 21.51
CA LEU A 171 -4.42 -1.90 20.58
C LEU A 171 -3.97 -2.28 19.17
N VAL A 172 -2.97 -3.16 19.06
CA VAL A 172 -2.39 -3.61 17.80
C VAL A 172 -2.33 -5.14 17.79
N PRO A 173 -3.43 -5.86 17.51
CA PRO A 173 -3.49 -7.31 17.60
C PRO A 173 -2.48 -8.07 16.73
N LEU A 174 -1.94 -7.42 15.70
CA LEU A 174 -0.86 -7.96 14.88
C LEU A 174 0.45 -8.11 15.67
N ARG A 175 0.68 -7.31 16.72
CA ARG A 175 1.81 -7.47 17.65
C ARG A 175 1.52 -8.62 18.59
N ARG A 176 1.79 -9.85 18.13
CA ARG A 176 1.47 -11.07 18.84
C ARG A 176 2.64 -12.04 18.89
N VAL A 177 2.60 -12.91 19.88
CA VAL A 177 3.50 -14.06 20.02
C VAL A 177 2.65 -15.30 20.22
N MET A 178 2.74 -16.22 19.28
CA MET A 178 2.06 -17.51 19.28
C MET A 178 3.05 -18.56 19.77
N VAL A 179 2.67 -19.35 20.75
CA VAL A 179 3.55 -20.35 21.37
C VAL A 179 2.90 -21.72 21.29
N ALA A 180 3.53 -22.63 20.56
CA ALA A 180 3.16 -24.03 20.50
C ALA A 180 4.20 -24.89 21.24
N ARG A 181 3.71 -25.85 22.04
CA ARG A 181 4.53 -26.84 22.72
C ARG A 181 4.07 -28.22 22.28
N ASP A 182 4.85 -28.83 21.42
CA ASP A 182 4.55 -30.13 20.86
C ASP A 182 5.80 -31.03 20.96
N PRO A 183 5.80 -32.07 21.78
CA PRO A 183 6.95 -32.94 21.93
C PRO A 183 7.23 -33.83 20.71
N GLN A 184 6.26 -33.96 19.79
CA GLN A 184 6.39 -34.72 18.55
C GLN A 184 5.79 -33.91 17.39
N PRO A 185 6.41 -32.78 17.04
CA PRO A 185 5.80 -31.84 16.12
C PRO A 185 5.69 -32.37 14.70
N GLU A 186 4.50 -32.27 14.14
CA GLU A 186 4.31 -32.28 12.68
C GLU A 186 4.63 -30.90 12.14
N PHE A 187 5.85 -30.71 11.67
CA PHE A 187 6.35 -29.38 11.25
C PHE A 187 5.48 -28.74 10.17
N SER A 188 4.98 -29.52 9.21
CA SER A 188 4.12 -29.02 8.15
C SER A 188 2.81 -28.40 8.67
N ALA A 189 2.21 -28.98 9.70
CA ALA A 189 1.00 -28.44 10.33
C ALA A 189 1.29 -27.13 11.07
N HIS A 190 2.38 -27.03 11.82
CA HIS A 190 2.79 -25.80 12.49
C HIS A 190 3.22 -24.71 11.52
N ILE A 191 3.88 -25.07 10.42
CA ILE A 191 4.23 -24.10 9.35
C ILE A 191 2.96 -23.58 8.68
N ALA A 192 1.99 -24.44 8.37
CA ALA A 192 0.71 -24.02 7.85
C ALA A 192 -0.03 -23.09 8.82
N ASP A 193 -0.02 -23.40 10.11
CA ASP A 193 -0.64 -22.56 11.14
C ASP A 193 0.03 -21.18 11.24
N ALA A 194 1.37 -21.12 11.28
CA ALA A 194 2.13 -19.88 11.27
C ALA A 194 1.89 -19.09 9.97
N PHE A 195 1.82 -19.77 8.83
CA PHE A 195 1.56 -19.13 7.54
C PHE A 195 0.18 -18.46 7.50
N HIS A 196 -0.87 -19.20 7.86
CA HIS A 196 -2.24 -18.69 7.80
C HIS A 196 -2.57 -17.68 8.90
N ASN A 197 -2.06 -17.88 10.12
CA ASN A 197 -2.43 -17.05 11.28
C ASN A 197 -1.38 -15.98 11.63
N LEU A 198 -0.28 -15.87 10.88
CA LEU A 198 0.74 -14.86 11.07
C LEU A 198 1.18 -14.23 9.76
N PHE A 199 1.67 -15.02 8.79
CA PHE A 199 2.31 -14.48 7.57
C PHE A 199 1.29 -13.90 6.57
N LEU A 200 0.11 -14.50 6.44
CA LEU A 200 -0.95 -13.95 5.59
C LEU A 200 -1.70 -12.78 6.23
N GLU A 201 -1.51 -12.54 7.53
CA GLU A 201 -2.22 -11.51 8.27
C GLU A 201 -1.47 -10.18 8.34
N ALA A 202 -0.14 -10.18 8.17
CA ALA A 202 0.70 -9.03 8.44
C ALA A 202 1.68 -8.72 7.32
N GLN A 203 1.89 -7.44 7.08
CA GLN A 203 2.94 -6.90 6.21
C GLN A 203 3.64 -5.72 6.88
N ARG A 204 4.77 -5.31 6.32
CA ARG A 204 5.47 -4.08 6.68
C ARG A 204 5.27 -3.03 5.60
N VAL A 205 4.95 -1.82 6.01
CA VAL A 205 4.86 -0.67 5.11
C VAL A 205 5.90 0.37 5.54
N SER A 206 6.58 0.95 4.58
CA SER A 206 7.56 2.02 4.84
C SER A 206 6.82 3.31 5.19
N VAL A 207 6.89 3.73 6.44
CA VAL A 207 6.03 4.81 6.94
C VAL A 207 6.79 6.02 7.46
N ILE A 208 8.12 5.99 7.57
CA ILE A 208 8.82 7.14 8.16
C ILE A 208 10.15 7.39 7.50
N ARG A 209 10.14 8.43 6.70
CA ARG A 209 11.32 9.12 6.24
C ARG A 209 10.95 10.59 6.22
N SER A 210 11.65 11.45 6.96
CA SER A 210 11.45 12.88 6.79
C SER A 210 12.00 13.31 5.42
N MET A 211 11.19 13.97 4.61
CA MET A 211 11.67 14.76 3.49
C MET A 211 11.99 16.15 4.04
N THR A 212 13.24 16.57 3.99
CA THR A 212 13.55 17.98 4.21
C THR A 212 13.20 18.77 2.95
N GLN A 213 12.81 20.04 3.09
CA GLN A 213 12.57 20.92 1.94
C GLN A 213 13.80 21.00 1.02
N GLU A 214 14.99 20.90 1.59
CA GLU A 214 16.25 20.85 0.87
C GLU A 214 16.38 19.57 0.03
N ALA A 215 15.92 18.43 0.54
CA ALA A 215 15.91 17.17 -0.21
C ALA A 215 14.89 17.19 -1.35
N VAL A 216 13.79 17.92 -1.22
CA VAL A 216 12.78 18.09 -2.29
C VAL A 216 13.34 18.90 -3.44
N ASN A 217 14.19 19.91 -3.15
CA ASN A 217 14.76 20.81 -4.15
C ASN A 217 16.06 20.31 -4.79
N THR A 218 16.64 19.23 -4.27
CA THR A 218 17.91 18.67 -4.75
C THR A 218 17.68 17.32 -5.45
N PRO A 219 17.90 17.22 -6.77
CA PRO A 219 17.83 15.92 -7.45
C PRO A 219 18.92 14.93 -6.96
N PRO A 220 18.58 13.65 -6.77
CA PRO A 220 17.27 13.03 -6.95
C PRO A 220 16.34 13.35 -5.77
N TYR A 221 15.12 13.71 -6.05
CA TYR A 221 14.07 14.24 -5.15
C TYR A 221 13.74 13.38 -3.92
N LEU A 222 14.43 12.32 -3.69
CA LEU A 222 14.07 11.28 -2.74
C LEU A 222 15.19 10.98 -1.75
N ASN A 223 15.96 11.97 -1.33
CA ASN A 223 16.84 11.81 -0.17
C ASN A 223 16.01 11.88 1.12
N TYR A 224 15.48 10.74 1.49
CA TYR A 224 14.77 10.58 2.74
C TYR A 224 15.76 10.60 3.91
N VAL A 225 15.61 11.52 4.84
CA VAL A 225 16.35 11.55 6.09
C VAL A 225 15.61 10.69 7.11
N GLU A 226 16.29 9.75 7.75
CA GLU A 226 15.70 8.93 8.82
C GLU A 226 15.31 9.81 10.01
N ALA A 227 14.06 9.73 10.44
CA ALA A 227 13.65 10.30 11.70
C ALA A 227 14.28 9.46 12.84
N PRO A 228 15.11 10.06 13.73
CA PRO A 228 15.95 9.29 14.66
C PRO A 228 15.23 8.43 15.68
N ALA A 229 13.94 8.63 15.88
CA ALA A 229 13.17 8.02 16.97
C ALA A 229 12.04 7.09 16.54
N MET A 230 11.85 6.84 15.24
CA MET A 230 10.63 6.18 14.78
C MET A 230 10.93 4.95 13.93
N SER A 231 10.06 3.93 14.03
CA SER A 231 10.17 2.71 13.24
C SER A 231 10.08 3.01 11.75
N ARG A 232 11.06 2.60 10.98
CA ARG A 232 11.15 2.80 9.53
C ARG A 232 10.05 2.06 8.78
N TYR A 233 9.51 1.03 9.37
CA TYR A 233 8.52 0.13 8.79
C TYR A 233 7.43 -0.15 9.81
N ALA A 234 6.20 0.26 9.52
CA ALA A 234 5.05 -0.08 10.32
C ALA A 234 4.57 -1.51 10.01
N LEU A 235 4.10 -2.20 11.05
CA LEU A 235 3.40 -3.47 10.92
C LEU A 235 1.94 -3.18 10.63
N CYS A 236 1.43 -3.69 9.53
CA CYS A 236 0.09 -3.40 9.03
C CYS A 236 -0.67 -4.69 8.68
N PRO A 237 -2.00 -4.65 8.65
CA PRO A 237 -2.80 -5.73 8.11
C PRO A 237 -2.44 -6.03 6.67
N ARG A 238 -2.51 -7.30 6.31
CA ARG A 238 -2.32 -7.78 4.94
C ARG A 238 -3.59 -8.46 4.45
N ASN A 239 -4.00 -8.16 3.23
CA ASN A 239 -5.02 -8.90 2.53
C ASN A 239 -4.38 -9.83 1.49
N ALA A 240 -3.84 -10.94 1.94
CA ALA A 240 -3.08 -11.86 1.09
C ALA A 240 -3.95 -12.43 -0.04
N ILE A 241 -3.32 -12.59 -1.20
CA ILE A 241 -3.92 -13.23 -2.37
C ILE A 241 -3.40 -14.68 -2.41
N VAL A 242 -4.33 -15.62 -2.38
CA VAL A 242 -4.06 -17.05 -2.41
C VAL A 242 -4.77 -17.65 -3.63
N ASN A 243 -4.02 -18.20 -4.58
CA ASN A 243 -4.57 -18.75 -5.83
C ASN A 243 -5.47 -17.77 -6.60
N GLY A 244 -5.08 -16.50 -6.68
CA GLY A 244 -5.85 -15.47 -7.37
C GLY A 244 -7.06 -14.93 -6.61
N VAL A 245 -7.29 -15.41 -5.37
CA VAL A 245 -8.38 -14.93 -4.51
C VAL A 245 -7.80 -14.35 -3.24
N THR A 246 -8.39 -13.28 -2.69
CA THR A 246 -7.95 -12.79 -1.37
C THR A 246 -8.10 -13.90 -0.32
N ALA A 247 -7.19 -13.95 0.66
CA ALA A 247 -7.19 -14.99 1.70
C ALA A 247 -8.55 -15.11 2.45
N LYS A 248 -9.33 -14.02 2.48
CA LYS A 248 -10.70 -14.01 3.02
C LYS A 248 -11.76 -14.50 2.01
N GLY A 249 -11.34 -14.90 0.79
CA GLY A 249 -12.21 -15.53 -0.20
C GLY A 249 -13.29 -14.65 -0.81
N ARG A 250 -13.13 -13.31 -0.79
CA ARG A 250 -14.17 -12.37 -1.21
C ARG A 250 -13.91 -11.68 -2.54
N LEU A 251 -12.66 -11.55 -2.93
CA LEU A 251 -12.25 -10.93 -4.20
C LEU A 251 -11.43 -11.91 -5.02
N HIS A 252 -11.74 -12.00 -6.29
CA HIS A 252 -10.89 -12.64 -7.28
C HIS A 252 -9.97 -11.58 -7.89
N VAL A 253 -8.67 -11.88 -7.95
CA VAL A 253 -7.64 -10.99 -8.48
C VAL A 253 -7.05 -11.62 -9.73
N SER A 254 -7.11 -10.93 -10.84
CA SER A 254 -6.57 -11.39 -12.13
C SER A 254 -5.83 -10.28 -12.87
N LEU A 255 -4.75 -10.67 -13.55
CA LEU A 255 -4.00 -9.80 -14.45
C LEU A 255 -4.53 -9.98 -15.86
N HIS A 256 -4.82 -8.89 -16.54
CA HIS A 256 -5.30 -8.83 -17.90
C HIS A 256 -4.31 -8.12 -18.82
N GLN A 257 -4.18 -8.65 -20.04
CA GLN A 257 -3.44 -8.03 -21.14
C GLN A 257 -4.27 -8.20 -22.40
N GLU A 258 -4.88 -7.11 -22.88
CA GLU A 258 -5.77 -7.14 -24.04
C GLU A 258 -5.51 -5.92 -24.93
N GLU A 259 -5.61 -6.05 -26.24
CA GLU A 259 -5.46 -4.98 -27.21
C GLU A 259 -6.73 -4.13 -27.33
N ILE A 260 -7.14 -3.45 -26.26
CA ILE A 260 -8.33 -2.60 -26.27
C ILE A 260 -8.05 -1.15 -26.72
N PHE A 261 -6.79 -0.78 -26.88
CA PHE A 261 -6.35 0.58 -27.21
C PHE A 261 -5.42 0.64 -28.41
N SER A 262 -5.55 -0.27 -29.39
CA SER A 262 -4.63 -0.38 -30.54
C SER A 262 -4.41 0.91 -31.33
N ASP A 263 -5.36 1.86 -31.24
CA ASP A 263 -5.30 3.20 -31.85
C ASP A 263 -4.66 4.26 -30.92
N LEU A 264 -4.50 3.96 -29.63
CA LEU A 264 -3.86 4.83 -28.66
C LEU A 264 -2.43 4.33 -28.40
N LYS A 265 -1.53 4.57 -29.34
CA LYS A 265 -0.14 4.16 -29.14
C LYS A 265 0.59 5.16 -28.27
N THR A 266 1.02 4.71 -27.10
CA THR A 266 2.00 5.43 -26.30
C THR A 266 3.41 5.17 -26.83
N LYS A 267 4.38 5.98 -26.44
CA LYS A 267 5.79 5.66 -26.60
C LYS A 267 6.15 4.31 -25.92
N TYR A 268 5.27 3.79 -25.05
CA TYR A 268 5.41 2.59 -24.21
C TYR A 268 4.23 1.64 -24.40
N ASP A 269 3.98 1.25 -25.63
CA ASP A 269 2.82 0.50 -26.17
C ASP A 269 2.20 -0.62 -25.31
N GLN A 270 2.83 -1.01 -24.20
CA GLN A 270 2.43 -2.20 -23.43
C GLN A 270 1.62 -1.90 -22.15
N TYR A 271 1.77 -0.73 -21.55
CA TYR A 271 1.32 -0.53 -20.15
C TYR A 271 -0.18 -0.21 -20.02
N LEU A 272 -0.76 0.54 -20.93
CA LEU A 272 -2.20 0.85 -20.88
C LEU A 272 -3.11 -0.32 -21.28
N GLN A 273 -2.53 -1.40 -21.79
CA GLN A 273 -3.24 -2.62 -22.16
C GLN A 273 -3.09 -3.72 -21.11
N THR A 274 -2.49 -3.39 -20.00
CA THR A 274 -2.26 -4.31 -18.87
C THR A 274 -2.89 -3.72 -17.62
N TRP A 275 -3.72 -4.49 -16.93
CA TRP A 275 -4.36 -4.06 -15.69
C TRP A 275 -4.69 -5.25 -14.80
N TYR A 276 -4.82 -4.99 -13.50
CA TYR A 276 -5.44 -5.93 -12.58
C TYR A 276 -6.94 -5.66 -12.44
N GLU A 277 -7.71 -6.72 -12.39
CA GLU A 277 -9.12 -6.74 -11.99
C GLU A 277 -9.25 -7.41 -10.63
N CYS A 278 -9.76 -6.69 -9.64
CA CYS A 278 -10.14 -7.24 -8.34
C CYS A 278 -11.66 -7.24 -8.28
N ILE A 279 -12.28 -8.38 -8.60
CA ILE A 279 -13.71 -8.50 -8.79
C ILE A 279 -14.34 -9.28 -7.64
N PRO A 280 -15.42 -8.78 -6.99
CA PRO A 280 -16.17 -9.53 -5.98
C PRO A 280 -16.65 -10.88 -6.51
N GLN A 281 -16.55 -11.91 -5.70
CA GLN A 281 -16.87 -13.28 -6.10
C GLN A 281 -18.32 -13.43 -6.60
N ASP A 282 -19.27 -12.71 -6.00
CA ASP A 282 -20.69 -12.74 -6.39
C ASP A 282 -20.94 -12.12 -7.79
N VAL A 283 -20.07 -11.25 -8.28
CA VAL A 283 -20.09 -10.77 -9.68
C VAL A 283 -19.72 -11.92 -10.62
N LEU A 284 -18.66 -12.66 -10.30
CA LEU A 284 -18.19 -13.78 -11.12
C LEU A 284 -19.17 -14.95 -11.09
N ASP A 285 -19.81 -15.21 -9.96
CA ASP A 285 -20.81 -16.25 -9.80
C ASP A 285 -22.18 -15.88 -10.42
N GLY A 286 -22.33 -14.63 -10.90
CA GLY A 286 -23.58 -14.14 -11.46
C GLY A 286 -24.71 -13.96 -10.44
N THR A 287 -24.38 -13.91 -9.14
CA THR A 287 -25.35 -13.73 -8.04
C THR A 287 -25.53 -12.26 -7.66
N ALA A 288 -24.61 -11.38 -8.04
CA ALA A 288 -24.77 -9.94 -7.86
C ALA A 288 -25.83 -9.38 -8.81
N ALA A 289 -26.69 -8.49 -8.29
CA ALA A 289 -27.70 -7.83 -9.13
C ALA A 289 -27.04 -6.92 -10.18
N GLY A 290 -27.66 -6.81 -11.35
CA GLY A 290 -27.17 -5.92 -12.40
C GLY A 290 -27.09 -4.46 -11.93
N GLY A 291 -25.97 -3.80 -12.19
CA GLY A 291 -25.73 -2.41 -11.80
C GLY A 291 -25.68 -2.17 -10.28
N SER A 292 -25.30 -3.16 -9.48
CA SER A 292 -25.27 -3.03 -8.02
C SER A 292 -23.87 -2.79 -7.43
N VAL A 293 -22.81 -3.13 -8.16
CA VAL A 293 -21.43 -3.16 -7.66
C VAL A 293 -20.64 -1.91 -8.09
N PRO A 294 -20.21 -1.06 -7.16
CA PRO A 294 -19.41 0.12 -7.48
C PRO A 294 -18.04 -0.27 -8.06
N VAL A 295 -17.42 0.67 -8.79
CA VAL A 295 -16.10 0.49 -9.41
C VAL A 295 -15.15 1.57 -8.92
N ILE A 296 -13.94 1.18 -8.47
CA ILE A 296 -12.84 2.09 -8.18
C ILE A 296 -11.75 1.89 -9.24
N LEU A 297 -11.42 2.95 -9.95
CA LEU A 297 -10.22 3.04 -10.76
C LEU A 297 -9.05 3.41 -9.84
N ALA A 298 -8.10 2.49 -9.67
CA ALA A 298 -6.98 2.63 -8.75
C ALA A 298 -5.69 2.91 -9.53
N LEU A 299 -5.08 4.08 -9.30
CA LEU A 299 -3.97 4.62 -10.09
C LEU A 299 -2.70 4.68 -9.23
N HIS A 300 -1.72 3.86 -9.57
CA HIS A 300 -0.51 3.66 -8.76
C HIS A 300 0.51 4.80 -8.88
N GLY A 301 1.49 4.84 -7.96
CA GLY A 301 2.62 5.78 -7.99
C GLY A 301 3.70 5.38 -8.99
N THR A 302 4.66 6.27 -9.21
CA THR A 302 5.78 6.03 -10.13
C THR A 302 6.57 4.79 -9.72
N GLY A 303 6.61 3.78 -10.60
CA GLY A 303 7.37 2.54 -10.39
C GLY A 303 6.74 1.56 -9.42
N ASP A 304 5.53 1.83 -8.92
CA ASP A 304 4.79 0.89 -8.09
C ASP A 304 4.15 -0.21 -8.98
N ASP A 305 3.97 -1.39 -8.42
CA ASP A 305 3.04 -2.36 -8.98
C ASP A 305 1.60 -1.97 -8.61
N PRO A 306 0.63 -1.95 -9.56
CA PRO A 306 -0.74 -1.53 -9.28
C PRO A 306 -1.42 -2.38 -8.20
N LEU A 307 -1.15 -3.68 -8.16
CA LEU A 307 -1.72 -4.57 -7.15
C LEU A 307 -1.11 -4.32 -5.77
N MET A 308 0.21 -4.09 -5.71
CA MET A 308 0.88 -3.68 -4.48
C MET A 308 0.28 -2.38 -3.93
N PHE A 309 0.05 -1.38 -4.78
CA PHE A 309 -0.60 -0.14 -4.39
C PHE A 309 -1.97 -0.39 -3.74
N VAL A 310 -2.84 -1.15 -4.41
CA VAL A 310 -4.20 -1.47 -3.91
C VAL A 310 -4.17 -2.22 -2.59
N ASP A 311 -3.22 -3.16 -2.42
CA ASP A 311 -3.04 -3.94 -1.18
C ASP A 311 -2.51 -3.06 -0.04
N GLU A 312 -1.44 -2.30 -0.29
CA GLU A 312 -0.76 -1.53 0.77
C GLU A 312 -1.59 -0.37 1.33
N ILE A 313 -2.47 0.24 0.54
CA ILE A 313 -3.40 1.25 1.05
C ILE A 313 -4.65 0.66 1.74
N GLY A 314 -4.77 -0.67 1.83
CA GLY A 314 -5.90 -1.37 2.44
C GLY A 314 -7.17 -1.40 1.57
N LEU A 315 -7.08 -1.05 0.29
CA LEU A 315 -8.24 -0.98 -0.60
C LEU A 315 -8.79 -2.37 -0.95
N LEU A 316 -7.96 -3.41 -1.01
CA LEU A 316 -8.43 -4.80 -1.20
C LEU A 316 -9.33 -5.27 -0.05
N GLU A 317 -9.00 -4.91 1.18
CA GLU A 317 -9.84 -5.21 2.35
C GLU A 317 -11.21 -4.53 2.24
N VAL A 318 -11.20 -3.24 1.91
CA VAL A 318 -12.41 -2.43 1.68
C VAL A 318 -13.23 -3.04 0.56
N ALA A 319 -12.62 -3.32 -0.58
CA ALA A 319 -13.30 -3.88 -1.75
C ALA A 319 -13.95 -5.23 -1.45
N GLY A 320 -13.26 -6.11 -0.69
CA GLY A 320 -13.81 -7.39 -0.27
C GLY A 320 -14.98 -7.28 0.72
N ARG A 321 -14.90 -6.30 1.65
CA ARG A 321 -15.94 -6.08 2.66
C ARG A 321 -17.18 -5.40 2.07
N GLU A 322 -16.96 -4.38 1.25
CA GLU A 322 -18.01 -3.53 0.70
C GLU A 322 -18.52 -4.00 -0.66
N LYS A 323 -17.97 -5.09 -1.20
CA LYS A 323 -18.28 -5.63 -2.52
C LYS A 323 -18.10 -4.61 -3.65
N VAL A 324 -16.90 -4.06 -3.73
CA VAL A 324 -16.49 -3.06 -4.72
C VAL A 324 -15.52 -3.69 -5.71
N ALA A 325 -15.71 -3.46 -7.00
CA ALA A 325 -14.71 -3.85 -8.00
C ALA A 325 -13.58 -2.82 -8.04
N VAL A 326 -12.34 -3.29 -8.12
CA VAL A 326 -11.17 -2.42 -8.29
C VAL A 326 -10.49 -2.75 -9.61
N ILE A 327 -10.27 -1.73 -10.43
CA ILE A 327 -9.56 -1.80 -11.70
C ILE A 327 -8.28 -0.99 -11.56
N ALA A 328 -7.15 -1.68 -11.64
CA ALA A 328 -5.83 -1.09 -11.40
C ALA A 328 -4.93 -1.24 -12.64
N PRO A 329 -4.94 -0.25 -13.56
CA PRO A 329 -4.10 -0.28 -14.74
C PRO A 329 -2.65 0.04 -14.39
N PHE A 330 -1.73 -0.52 -15.19
CA PHE A 330 -0.37 -0.01 -15.25
C PHE A 330 -0.37 1.32 -15.98
N GLU A 331 0.19 2.36 -15.36
CA GLU A 331 0.27 3.69 -15.94
C GLU A 331 1.69 4.25 -15.84
N GLU A 332 2.25 4.68 -16.96
CA GLU A 332 3.57 5.33 -17.01
C GLU A 332 3.58 6.62 -17.83
N GLU A 333 2.42 7.12 -18.21
CA GLU A 333 2.30 8.19 -19.18
C GLU A 333 2.81 9.55 -18.72
N LEU A 334 2.83 9.79 -17.42
CA LEU A 334 3.20 11.11 -16.89
C LEU A 334 4.71 11.40 -16.94
N VAL A 335 5.54 10.42 -17.28
CA VAL A 335 6.97 10.62 -17.48
C VAL A 335 7.28 10.84 -18.94
N ILE A 336 7.02 12.04 -19.47
CA ILE A 336 7.45 12.42 -20.80
C ILE A 336 8.95 12.72 -20.74
N VAL A 337 9.76 11.84 -21.31
CA VAL A 337 11.19 12.06 -21.49
C VAL A 337 11.39 12.87 -22.76
N HIS A 338 11.71 14.15 -22.62
CA HIS A 338 12.18 14.96 -23.73
C HIS A 338 13.60 14.57 -24.18
N GLU A 339 13.93 14.80 -25.47
CA GLU A 339 15.30 14.76 -25.97
C GLU A 339 16.18 15.66 -25.09
N GLY A 340 17.23 15.09 -24.49
CA GLY A 340 18.10 15.79 -23.53
C GLY A 340 17.92 15.36 -22.07
N GLY A 341 17.04 14.40 -21.75
CA GLY A 341 16.95 13.76 -20.44
C GLY A 341 16.25 14.58 -19.36
N ARG A 342 15.56 15.66 -19.70
CA ARG A 342 14.67 16.38 -18.77
C ARG A 342 13.29 15.76 -18.83
N VAL A 343 12.74 15.47 -17.65
CA VAL A 343 11.33 15.12 -17.49
C VAL A 343 10.53 16.41 -17.59
N ALA A 344 9.80 16.62 -18.68
CA ALA A 344 8.79 17.65 -18.73
C ALA A 344 7.46 17.00 -18.37
N MET A 345 6.97 17.35 -17.22
CA MET A 345 5.61 17.09 -16.81
C MET A 345 4.82 18.35 -17.16
N GLY A 346 3.86 18.29 -18.05
CA GLY A 346 3.18 19.50 -18.52
C GLY A 346 2.38 19.31 -19.79
N VAL A 347 1.82 18.12 -19.98
CA VAL A 347 0.76 17.97 -20.99
C VAL A 347 -0.53 18.49 -20.37
N PRO A 348 -1.31 19.34 -21.05
CA PRO A 348 -2.65 19.68 -20.61
C PRO A 348 -3.41 18.41 -20.20
N VAL A 349 -4.15 18.48 -19.09
CA VAL A 349 -4.88 17.33 -18.54
C VAL A 349 -5.70 16.59 -19.60
N THR A 350 -6.24 17.33 -20.56
CA THR A 350 -7.08 16.81 -21.65
C THR A 350 -6.35 16.25 -22.86
N GLU A 351 -5.05 16.46 -22.97
CA GLU A 351 -4.26 16.01 -24.12
C GLU A 351 -3.52 14.69 -23.86
N GLY A 352 -3.48 14.24 -22.60
CA GLY A 352 -2.83 12.99 -22.20
C GLY A 352 -3.56 11.75 -22.72
N ILE A 353 -2.83 10.67 -22.95
CA ILE A 353 -3.38 9.37 -23.36
C ILE A 353 -4.32 8.81 -22.28
N LEU A 354 -3.99 8.98 -21.00
CA LEU A 354 -4.82 8.52 -19.89
C LEU A 354 -6.24 9.07 -19.96
N VAL A 355 -6.41 10.33 -20.32
CA VAL A 355 -7.75 10.94 -20.49
C VAL A 355 -8.59 10.20 -21.51
N LYS A 356 -7.96 9.60 -22.52
CA LYS A 356 -8.64 8.83 -23.58
C LYS A 356 -8.73 7.34 -23.23
N ALA A 357 -7.72 6.79 -22.61
CA ALA A 357 -7.62 5.37 -22.30
C ALA A 357 -8.49 4.94 -21.11
N LEU A 358 -8.49 5.70 -20.03
CA LEU A 358 -9.23 5.34 -18.81
C LEU A 358 -10.75 5.20 -19.04
N PRO A 359 -11.44 6.11 -19.76
CA PRO A 359 -12.85 5.93 -20.07
C PRO A 359 -13.14 4.69 -20.93
N ARG A 360 -12.21 4.30 -21.80
CA ARG A 360 -12.34 3.09 -22.63
C ARG A 360 -12.16 1.82 -21.81
N LEU A 361 -11.15 1.81 -20.91
CA LEU A 361 -10.95 0.70 -19.98
C LEU A 361 -12.19 0.48 -19.10
N ILE A 362 -12.74 1.55 -18.54
CA ILE A 362 -13.97 1.49 -17.75
C ILE A 362 -15.12 0.94 -18.61
N ALA A 363 -15.29 1.43 -19.84
CA ALA A 363 -16.36 0.95 -20.73
C ALA A 363 -16.21 -0.56 -21.03
N HIS A 364 -14.98 -1.01 -21.32
CA HIS A 364 -14.68 -2.42 -21.56
C HIS A 364 -15.03 -3.30 -20.35
N VAL A 365 -14.66 -2.89 -19.15
CA VAL A 365 -14.93 -3.64 -17.92
C VAL A 365 -16.43 -3.65 -17.58
N LEU A 366 -17.12 -2.54 -17.79
CA LEU A 366 -18.57 -2.47 -17.59
C LEU A 366 -19.35 -3.36 -18.57
N GLU A 367 -18.88 -3.48 -19.80
CA GLU A 367 -19.45 -4.42 -20.79
C GLU A 367 -19.22 -5.87 -20.38
N LYS A 368 -18.02 -6.18 -19.88
CA LYS A 368 -17.64 -7.52 -19.41
C LYS A 368 -18.44 -7.97 -18.19
N TYR A 369 -18.75 -7.05 -17.28
CA TYR A 369 -19.43 -7.36 -16.01
C TYR A 369 -20.71 -6.52 -15.81
N PRO A 370 -21.88 -6.99 -16.26
CA PRO A 370 -23.14 -6.24 -16.15
C PRO A 370 -23.62 -5.96 -14.71
N ALA A 371 -23.05 -6.62 -13.72
CA ALA A 371 -23.30 -6.33 -12.31
C ALA A 371 -22.66 -5.02 -11.82
N LEU A 372 -21.67 -4.49 -12.55
CA LEU A 372 -21.01 -3.25 -12.19
C LEU A 372 -21.92 -2.04 -12.41
N ASP A 373 -21.83 -1.07 -11.50
CA ASP A 373 -22.67 0.12 -11.48
C ASP A 373 -22.00 1.30 -12.20
N ALA A 374 -22.45 1.56 -13.41
CA ALA A 374 -21.95 2.68 -14.21
C ALA A 374 -22.25 4.07 -13.60
N SER A 375 -23.11 4.17 -12.60
CA SER A 375 -23.37 5.40 -11.87
C SER A 375 -22.41 5.65 -10.71
N ARG A 376 -21.73 4.61 -10.21
CA ARG A 376 -20.80 4.67 -9.08
C ARG A 376 -19.39 4.26 -9.49
N ILE A 377 -18.79 5.09 -10.34
CA ILE A 377 -17.40 4.95 -10.77
C ILE A 377 -16.57 5.99 -10.03
N TYR A 378 -15.52 5.55 -9.35
CA TYR A 378 -14.63 6.39 -8.56
C TYR A 378 -13.21 6.33 -9.08
N ALA A 379 -12.41 7.35 -8.78
CA ALA A 379 -10.98 7.35 -9.06
C ALA A 379 -10.20 7.61 -7.78
N ALA A 380 -9.17 6.81 -7.52
CA ALA A 380 -8.27 6.99 -6.38
C ALA A 380 -6.84 6.69 -6.83
N GLY A 381 -5.89 7.57 -6.52
CA GLY A 381 -4.52 7.37 -6.96
C GLY A 381 -3.49 8.04 -6.09
N TYR A 382 -2.27 7.50 -6.08
CA TYR A 382 -1.18 7.88 -5.21
C TYR A 382 -0.01 8.46 -5.98
N SER A 383 0.62 9.54 -5.48
CA SER A 383 1.80 10.16 -6.08
C SER A 383 1.53 10.55 -7.55
N LEU A 384 2.23 9.90 -8.49
CA LEU A 384 1.95 10.01 -9.92
C LEU A 384 0.49 9.72 -10.24
N GLY A 385 -0.05 8.63 -9.69
CA GLY A 385 -1.47 8.27 -9.80
C GLY A 385 -2.40 9.30 -9.15
N GLY A 386 -1.94 10.06 -8.17
CA GLY A 386 -2.63 11.25 -7.67
C GLY A 386 -2.83 12.30 -8.76
N GLY A 387 -1.79 12.57 -9.56
CA GLY A 387 -1.87 13.39 -10.77
C GLY A 387 -2.81 12.79 -11.81
N SER A 388 -2.72 11.47 -12.02
CA SER A 388 -3.59 10.75 -12.97
C SER A 388 -5.05 10.73 -12.53
N THR A 389 -5.32 10.82 -11.23
CA THR A 389 -6.70 10.97 -10.72
C THR A 389 -7.35 12.26 -11.24
N TYR A 390 -6.61 13.36 -11.34
CA TYR A 390 -7.15 14.59 -11.97
C TYR A 390 -7.44 14.38 -13.46
N ARG A 391 -6.59 13.63 -14.16
CA ARG A 391 -6.82 13.28 -15.57
C ARG A 391 -8.06 12.40 -15.73
N ALA A 392 -8.27 11.46 -14.83
CA ALA A 392 -9.49 10.65 -14.80
C ALA A 392 -10.74 11.51 -14.60
N ILE A 393 -10.69 12.50 -13.70
CA ILE A 393 -11.79 13.46 -13.51
C ILE A 393 -12.13 14.14 -14.84
N TYR A 394 -11.17 14.76 -15.50
CA TYR A 394 -11.42 15.53 -16.71
C TYR A 394 -11.77 14.67 -17.92
N GLY A 395 -11.19 13.47 -18.04
CA GLY A 395 -11.53 12.50 -19.08
C GLY A 395 -12.89 11.83 -18.90
N GLY A 396 -13.31 11.64 -17.66
CA GLY A 396 -14.55 10.96 -17.29
C GLY A 396 -15.53 11.77 -16.45
N MET A 397 -15.48 13.10 -16.54
CA MET A 397 -16.18 14.01 -15.61
C MET A 397 -17.68 13.74 -15.43
N GLU A 398 -18.33 13.20 -16.43
CA GLU A 398 -19.76 12.87 -16.38
C GLU A 398 -20.03 11.46 -15.81
N LYS A 399 -18.99 10.66 -15.64
CA LYS A 399 -19.06 9.28 -15.13
C LYS A 399 -18.39 9.12 -13.77
N ILE A 400 -17.29 9.86 -13.52
CA ILE A 400 -16.59 9.79 -12.22
C ILE A 400 -17.46 10.45 -11.15
N ALA A 401 -17.93 9.68 -10.21
CA ALA A 401 -18.83 10.13 -9.15
C ALA A 401 -18.10 10.86 -8.01
N ALA A 402 -16.89 10.41 -7.67
CA ALA A 402 -15.99 11.07 -6.72
C ALA A 402 -14.54 10.66 -6.99
N ALA A 403 -13.60 11.47 -6.50
CA ALA A 403 -12.18 11.22 -6.69
C ALA A 403 -11.35 11.50 -5.43
N VAL A 404 -10.29 10.70 -5.24
CA VAL A 404 -9.39 10.81 -4.09
C VAL A 404 -7.92 10.77 -4.53
N PRO A 405 -7.32 11.92 -4.88
CA PRO A 405 -5.89 12.03 -5.08
C PRO A 405 -5.16 11.93 -3.74
N MET A 406 -4.16 11.03 -3.67
CA MET A 406 -3.37 10.72 -2.48
C MET A 406 -1.92 11.11 -2.71
N ALA A 407 -1.33 11.91 -1.83
CA ALA A 407 0.07 12.33 -1.92
C ALA A 407 0.46 12.78 -3.33
N GLY A 408 -0.49 13.27 -4.09
CA GLY A 408 -0.31 13.76 -5.45
C GLY A 408 0.51 15.04 -5.44
N MET A 409 1.31 15.25 -6.48
CA MET A 409 2.03 16.50 -6.63
C MET A 409 1.03 17.59 -6.99
N HIS A 410 1.00 18.61 -6.16
CA HIS A 410 -0.05 19.64 -6.14
C HIS A 410 0.37 20.93 -6.84
N ASP A 411 1.33 20.84 -7.73
CA ASP A 411 1.78 22.00 -8.48
C ASP A 411 1.18 22.04 -9.89
N ASP A 412 1.41 23.17 -10.57
CA ASP A 412 0.93 23.39 -11.92
C ASP A 412 1.50 22.40 -12.97
N MET A 413 2.38 21.48 -12.55
CA MET A 413 2.98 20.47 -13.43
C MET A 413 2.04 19.31 -13.77
N PHE A 414 1.03 19.04 -12.94
CA PHE A 414 0.15 17.88 -13.08
C PHE A 414 -1.32 18.23 -13.32
N TYR A 415 -1.68 19.47 -13.06
CA TYR A 415 -3.07 19.89 -13.08
C TYR A 415 -3.25 21.12 -13.96
N PHE A 416 -3.68 20.90 -15.19
CA PHE A 416 -4.08 21.95 -16.11
C PHE A 416 -5.49 21.67 -16.61
N SER A 417 -6.45 22.47 -16.17
CA SER A 417 -7.78 22.52 -16.77
C SER A 417 -7.91 23.78 -17.63
N THR A 418 -8.76 23.71 -18.62
CA THR A 418 -9.20 24.90 -19.32
C THR A 418 -10.36 25.57 -18.57
N PRO A 419 -10.60 26.88 -18.78
CA PRO A 419 -11.78 27.54 -18.22
C PRO A 419 -13.10 26.88 -18.61
N GLU A 420 -13.19 26.29 -19.79
CA GLU A 420 -14.33 25.57 -20.30
C GLU A 420 -14.58 24.26 -19.52
N GLU A 421 -13.52 23.54 -19.19
CA GLU A 421 -13.58 22.32 -18.39
C GLU A 421 -14.00 22.62 -16.96
N ASP A 422 -13.42 23.65 -16.35
CA ASP A 422 -13.82 24.11 -15.03
C ASP A 422 -15.31 24.52 -15.01
N ALA A 423 -15.76 25.23 -16.04
CA ALA A 423 -17.17 25.60 -16.17
C ALA A 423 -18.11 24.38 -16.33
N ARG A 424 -17.66 23.33 -17.01
CA ARG A 424 -18.40 22.05 -17.09
C ARG A 424 -18.45 21.36 -15.73
N LEU A 425 -17.32 21.24 -15.03
CA LEU A 425 -17.27 20.66 -13.69
C LEU A 425 -18.17 21.41 -12.70
N GLN A 426 -18.22 22.74 -12.76
CA GLN A 426 -19.11 23.54 -11.92
C GLN A 426 -20.61 23.24 -12.15
N LYS A 427 -21.00 22.86 -13.36
CA LYS A 427 -22.39 22.49 -13.66
C LYS A 427 -22.79 21.17 -13.03
N ILE A 428 -21.88 20.19 -13.01
CA ILE A 428 -22.17 18.84 -12.54
C ILE A 428 -21.70 18.56 -11.11
N GLY A 429 -20.79 19.39 -10.57
CA GLY A 429 -20.08 19.15 -9.31
C GLY A 429 -19.07 18.00 -9.43
N MET A 430 -17.98 18.06 -8.67
CA MET A 430 -16.97 17.00 -8.61
C MET A 430 -16.50 16.80 -7.17
N PRO A 431 -17.06 15.81 -6.47
CA PRO A 431 -16.59 15.46 -5.13
C PRO A 431 -15.12 15.05 -5.15
N VAL A 432 -14.30 15.73 -4.34
CA VAL A 432 -12.88 15.43 -4.24
C VAL A 432 -12.45 15.42 -2.78
N MET A 433 -11.65 14.42 -2.39
CA MET A 433 -10.94 14.39 -1.12
C MET A 433 -9.45 14.28 -1.35
N ILE A 434 -8.69 15.29 -0.93
CA ILE A 434 -7.23 15.36 -1.08
C ILE A 434 -6.58 14.73 0.14
N LEU A 435 -5.74 13.70 -0.06
CA LEU A 435 -4.98 13.09 1.02
C LEU A 435 -3.52 13.51 0.96
N THR A 436 -2.98 13.95 2.10
CA THR A 436 -1.58 14.35 2.25
C THR A 436 -1.03 13.95 3.62
N SER A 437 0.21 14.31 3.92
CA SER A 437 0.87 13.97 5.18
C SER A 437 1.93 14.99 5.57
N THR A 438 2.32 15.02 6.86
CA THR A 438 3.17 16.09 7.40
C THR A 438 4.63 16.02 6.96
N PHE A 439 5.11 14.90 6.44
CA PHE A 439 6.45 14.76 5.87
C PHE A 439 6.43 14.52 4.35
N ASP A 440 5.38 14.98 3.68
CA ASP A 440 5.21 14.89 2.24
C ASP A 440 5.23 16.29 1.59
N LEU A 441 5.28 16.32 0.26
CA LEU A 441 5.36 17.54 -0.58
C LEU A 441 4.22 18.54 -0.34
N GLY A 442 3.07 18.05 0.11
CA GLY A 442 1.88 18.87 0.38
C GLY A 442 1.92 19.65 1.69
N PHE A 443 2.97 19.53 2.51
CA PHE A 443 3.06 20.12 3.84
C PHE A 443 4.37 20.88 4.06
N ASN A 444 4.28 22.08 4.61
CA ASN A 444 5.43 22.88 5.03
C ASN A 444 5.70 22.61 6.52
N GLN A 445 6.74 21.86 6.83
CA GLN A 445 7.10 21.48 8.20
C GLN A 445 7.57 22.65 9.04
N GLU A 446 8.27 23.63 8.45
CA GLU A 446 8.79 24.80 9.16
C GLU A 446 7.64 25.68 9.66
N GLU A 447 6.60 25.83 8.86
CA GLU A 447 5.42 26.62 9.19
C GLU A 447 4.31 25.80 9.87
N GLY A 448 4.44 24.48 9.93
CA GLY A 448 3.44 23.58 10.54
C GLY A 448 2.09 23.57 9.81
N ARG A 449 2.08 23.83 8.50
CA ARG A 449 0.86 23.97 7.70
C ARG A 449 0.99 23.37 6.31
N LEU A 450 -0.13 23.21 5.63
CA LEU A 450 -0.15 22.81 4.22
C LEU A 450 0.54 23.86 3.34
N THR A 451 1.18 23.39 2.27
CA THR A 451 1.81 24.28 1.28
C THR A 451 0.78 25.15 0.57
N ASP A 452 1.23 26.27 0.03
CA ASP A 452 0.36 27.17 -0.74
C ASP A 452 -0.22 26.47 -1.98
N ASN A 453 0.51 25.53 -2.58
CA ASN A 453 0.02 24.71 -3.69
C ASN A 453 -1.13 23.79 -3.29
N THR A 454 -1.02 23.09 -2.16
CA THR A 454 -2.12 22.27 -1.63
C THR A 454 -3.35 23.11 -1.30
N LEU A 455 -3.14 24.28 -0.70
CA LEU A 455 -4.23 25.20 -0.36
C LEU A 455 -4.84 25.87 -1.61
N LYS A 456 -4.06 26.08 -2.67
CA LYS A 456 -4.57 26.52 -3.97
C LYS A 456 -5.49 25.47 -4.57
N LEU A 457 -5.07 24.21 -4.58
CA LEU A 457 -5.87 23.08 -5.08
C LEU A 457 -7.18 22.95 -4.30
N LEU A 458 -7.15 23.08 -2.98
CA LEU A 458 -8.35 23.09 -2.14
C LEU A 458 -9.31 24.21 -2.58
N ARG A 459 -8.82 25.43 -2.84
CA ARG A 459 -9.63 26.57 -3.30
C ARG A 459 -10.20 26.34 -4.70
N ASP A 460 -9.42 25.75 -5.61
CA ASP A 460 -9.89 25.48 -6.97
C ASP A 460 -11.05 24.50 -6.96
N PHE A 461 -10.97 23.41 -6.18
CA PHE A 461 -12.10 22.49 -6.00
C PHE A 461 -13.25 23.07 -5.17
N ALA A 462 -12.96 23.96 -4.23
CA ALA A 462 -14.01 24.69 -3.53
C ALA A 462 -14.83 25.55 -4.52
N ARG A 463 -14.16 26.27 -5.42
CA ARG A 463 -14.80 27.06 -6.49
C ARG A 463 -15.63 26.17 -7.43
N VAL A 464 -15.05 25.06 -7.91
CA VAL A 464 -15.76 24.09 -8.76
C VAL A 464 -17.01 23.56 -8.09
N ASN A 465 -16.97 23.29 -6.81
CA ASN A 465 -18.05 22.67 -6.04
C ASN A 465 -18.97 23.66 -5.32
N ARG A 466 -18.75 24.98 -5.50
CA ARG A 466 -19.50 26.05 -4.79
C ARG A 466 -19.42 25.93 -3.26
N VAL A 467 -18.24 25.58 -2.77
CA VAL A 467 -17.96 25.57 -1.34
C VAL A 467 -17.54 26.96 -0.91
N PRO A 468 -18.20 27.58 0.07
CA PRO A 468 -17.85 28.93 0.54
C PRO A 468 -16.59 28.85 1.42
N LEU A 469 -15.43 29.15 0.85
CA LEU A 469 -14.20 29.35 1.61
C LEU A 469 -13.98 30.85 1.88
N ALA A 470 -13.40 31.17 3.04
CA ALA A 470 -12.99 32.53 3.35
C ALA A 470 -11.94 33.04 2.35
N ASP A 471 -12.00 34.33 2.02
CA ASP A 471 -11.03 34.95 1.08
C ASP A 471 -9.61 35.02 1.69
N VAL A 472 -9.53 35.18 3.01
CA VAL A 472 -8.28 35.29 3.75
C VAL A 472 -8.07 34.08 4.65
N ARG A 473 -6.87 33.52 4.60
CA ARG A 473 -6.46 32.41 5.46
C ARG A 473 -6.13 32.89 6.88
N ASP A 474 -6.63 32.19 7.87
CA ASP A 474 -6.31 32.44 9.28
C ASP A 474 -5.75 31.17 9.95
N PHE A 475 -4.44 31.05 9.93
CA PHE A 475 -3.74 29.93 10.57
C PHE A 475 -3.69 30.00 12.09
N SER A 476 -4.02 31.15 12.69
CA SER A 476 -4.07 31.28 14.14
C SER A 476 -5.30 30.59 14.74
N THR A 477 -6.41 30.62 14.01
CA THR A 477 -7.68 30.00 14.42
C THR A 477 -7.85 28.62 13.78
N HIS A 478 -7.32 28.43 12.55
CA HIS A 478 -7.42 27.18 11.79
C HIS A 478 -6.02 26.65 11.44
N PRO A 479 -5.30 26.07 12.40
CA PRO A 479 -3.96 25.53 12.17
C PRO A 479 -3.95 24.55 11.01
N MET A 480 -2.82 24.42 10.32
CA MET A 480 -2.56 23.58 9.17
C MET A 480 -3.25 24.00 7.87
N ILE A 481 -4.52 24.41 7.87
CA ILE A 481 -5.30 24.67 6.65
C ILE A 481 -5.65 26.14 6.41
N GLY A 482 -5.73 26.95 7.46
CA GLY A 482 -6.06 28.38 7.39
C GLY A 482 -7.52 28.70 7.05
N TYR A 483 -8.40 27.72 6.98
CA TYR A 483 -9.82 27.89 6.66
C TYR A 483 -10.72 27.21 7.69
N PRO A 484 -11.90 27.80 8.01
CA PRO A 484 -12.92 27.08 8.75
C PRO A 484 -13.41 25.89 7.92
N SER A 485 -13.57 24.73 8.56
CA SER A 485 -14.20 23.54 7.98
C SER A 485 -15.54 23.28 8.67
N ASP A 486 -16.48 22.67 7.96
CA ASP A 486 -17.77 22.29 8.54
C ASP A 486 -17.63 21.17 9.58
N ARG A 487 -16.65 20.30 9.38
CA ARG A 487 -16.33 19.21 10.29
C ARG A 487 -14.84 18.93 10.27
N MET A 488 -14.27 18.72 11.43
CA MET A 488 -12.91 18.20 11.61
C MET A 488 -12.97 16.95 12.48
N GLU A 489 -12.33 15.89 12.03
CA GLU A 489 -12.17 14.65 12.77
C GLU A 489 -10.70 14.26 12.86
N VAL A 490 -10.38 13.47 13.89
CA VAL A 490 -9.08 12.83 14.01
C VAL A 490 -9.29 11.34 14.13
N THR A 491 -8.71 10.59 13.18
CA THR A 491 -8.68 9.14 13.23
C THR A 491 -7.27 8.65 13.56
N THR A 492 -7.16 7.42 14.02
CA THR A 492 -5.87 6.79 14.30
C THR A 492 -5.85 5.40 13.69
N LEU A 493 -4.72 4.99 13.12
CA LEU A 493 -4.47 3.61 12.77
C LEU A 493 -3.71 2.97 13.93
N ALA A 494 -4.32 1.96 14.55
CA ALA A 494 -3.72 1.21 15.67
C ALA A 494 -3.18 2.10 16.82
N GLY A 495 -3.77 3.28 17.01
CA GLY A 495 -3.38 4.22 18.06
C GLY A 495 -2.09 5.00 17.79
N GLU A 496 -1.41 4.77 16.67
CA GLU A 496 -0.09 5.37 16.40
C GLU A 496 -0.14 6.54 15.40
N TRP A 497 -0.97 6.44 14.38
CA TRP A 497 -1.00 7.39 13.27
C TRP A 497 -2.23 8.26 13.36
N ARG A 498 -2.06 9.54 13.68
CA ARG A 498 -3.17 10.50 13.69
C ARG A 498 -3.36 11.06 12.29
N THR A 499 -4.57 10.97 11.79
CA THR A 499 -4.99 11.57 10.54
C THR A 499 -6.09 12.58 10.80
N PHE A 500 -5.83 13.81 10.46
CA PHE A 500 -6.82 14.87 10.47
C PHE A 500 -7.64 14.80 9.20
N LEU A 501 -8.96 14.92 9.36
CA LEU A 501 -9.93 14.88 8.27
C LEU A 501 -10.79 16.13 8.36
N TRP A 502 -10.74 16.97 7.34
CA TRP A 502 -11.60 18.14 7.21
C TRP A 502 -12.61 17.92 6.10
N SER A 503 -13.85 18.32 6.32
CA SER A 503 -14.89 18.32 5.29
C SER A 503 -15.53 19.69 5.14
N PHE A 504 -15.88 20.01 3.91
CA PHE A 504 -16.46 21.29 3.52
C PHE A 504 -17.73 21.04 2.71
N ARG A 505 -18.78 21.74 3.07
CA ARG A 505 -20.10 21.62 2.42
C ARG A 505 -20.29 22.69 1.36
N ASN A 506 -20.95 22.33 0.28
CA ASN A 506 -21.39 23.28 -0.72
C ASN A 506 -22.68 24.00 -0.28
N ASP A 507 -23.18 24.90 -1.13
CA ASP A 507 -24.42 25.67 -0.89
C ASP A 507 -25.66 24.77 -0.68
N ALA A 508 -25.64 23.55 -1.17
CA ALA A 508 -26.71 22.57 -0.96
C ALA A 508 -26.53 21.75 0.33
N GLY A 509 -25.51 22.03 1.15
CA GLY A 509 -25.23 21.33 2.39
C GLY A 509 -24.56 19.94 2.19
N ILE A 510 -24.11 19.62 0.99
CA ILE A 510 -23.44 18.35 0.67
C ILE A 510 -21.96 18.45 1.05
N PRO A 511 -21.38 17.52 1.83
CA PRO A 511 -19.94 17.49 2.17
C PRO A 511 -19.13 17.00 0.96
N ILE A 512 -18.94 17.86 -0.03
CA ILE A 512 -18.45 17.54 -1.37
C ILE A 512 -16.94 17.68 -1.52
N LEU A 513 -16.29 18.37 -0.60
CA LEU A 513 -14.86 18.58 -0.60
C LEU A 513 -14.27 18.10 0.73
N GLY A 514 -13.22 17.29 0.64
CA GLY A 514 -12.49 16.77 1.77
C GLY A 514 -11.00 17.02 1.67
N LEU A 515 -10.36 17.04 2.82
CA LEU A 515 -8.92 17.14 2.96
C LEU A 515 -8.47 16.26 4.11
N SER A 516 -7.37 15.55 3.97
CA SER A 516 -6.75 14.85 5.09
C SER A 516 -5.26 15.14 5.20
N CYS A 517 -4.74 15.06 6.43
CA CYS A 517 -3.31 15.13 6.68
C CYS A 517 -2.93 14.11 7.75
N THR A 518 -2.07 13.15 7.40
CA THR A 518 -1.58 12.14 8.33
C THR A 518 -0.28 12.60 8.97
N GLU A 519 -0.23 12.65 10.30
CA GLU A 519 0.97 13.06 11.04
C GLU A 519 2.09 12.01 10.90
N ASN A 520 3.31 12.49 10.85
CA ASN A 520 4.54 11.69 10.83
C ASN A 520 4.63 10.68 9.67
N LEU A 521 3.79 10.84 8.66
CA LEU A 521 3.85 10.04 7.44
C LEU A 521 4.63 10.82 6.38
N THR A 522 5.52 10.14 5.71
CA THR A 522 6.27 10.63 4.55
C THR A 522 5.50 10.37 3.26
N HIS A 523 6.15 10.61 2.12
CA HIS A 523 5.65 10.15 0.82
C HIS A 523 5.63 8.62 0.78
N ALA A 524 4.56 8.02 1.27
CA ALA A 524 4.40 6.58 1.43
C ALA A 524 2.94 6.15 1.31
N LEU A 525 2.73 4.89 0.94
CA LEU A 525 1.43 4.25 0.94
C LEU A 525 0.97 4.05 2.40
N TYR A 526 -0.19 4.56 2.73
CA TYR A 526 -0.73 4.48 4.09
C TYR A 526 -1.88 3.48 4.16
N PRO A 527 -1.80 2.47 5.02
CA PRO A 527 -2.75 1.35 5.04
C PRO A 527 -4.21 1.71 5.28
N ASN A 528 -4.47 2.92 5.78
CA ASN A 528 -5.82 3.41 6.00
C ASN A 528 -6.36 4.33 4.89
N TYR A 529 -5.58 4.60 3.86
CA TYR A 529 -6.03 5.46 2.75
C TYR A 529 -7.22 4.88 2.01
N GLY A 530 -7.27 3.55 1.81
CA GLY A 530 -8.40 2.88 1.19
C GLY A 530 -9.71 3.07 1.97
N GLU A 531 -9.66 2.96 3.30
CA GLU A 531 -10.82 3.20 4.18
C GLU A 531 -11.29 4.65 4.14
N ILE A 532 -10.35 5.59 4.25
CA ILE A 532 -10.64 7.03 4.19
C ILE A 532 -11.27 7.39 2.83
N ALA A 533 -10.68 6.89 1.75
CA ALA A 533 -11.16 7.12 0.40
C ALA A 533 -12.59 6.57 0.20
N TRP A 534 -12.82 5.33 0.61
CA TRP A 534 -14.13 4.69 0.48
C TRP A 534 -15.20 5.40 1.28
N ASN A 535 -14.92 5.75 2.54
CA ASN A 535 -15.86 6.47 3.41
C ASN A 535 -16.26 7.84 2.86
N PHE A 536 -15.43 8.45 2.03
CA PHE A 536 -15.80 9.66 1.29
C PHE A 536 -16.58 9.33 0.01
N MET A 537 -16.07 8.41 -0.83
CA MET A 537 -16.61 8.17 -2.17
C MET A 537 -17.99 7.52 -2.18
N LYS A 538 -18.26 6.58 -1.26
CA LYS A 538 -19.48 5.73 -1.24
C LYS A 538 -20.81 6.48 -1.29
N HIS A 539 -20.81 7.74 -0.87
CA HIS A 539 -21.99 8.60 -0.81
C HIS A 539 -22.41 9.22 -2.14
N PHE A 540 -21.55 9.12 -3.15
CA PHE A 540 -21.75 9.81 -4.43
C PHE A 540 -22.07 8.86 -5.56
N ALA A 541 -22.98 9.29 -6.45
CA ALA A 541 -23.28 8.62 -7.70
C ALA A 541 -23.54 9.65 -8.80
N ARG A 542 -23.54 9.21 -10.06
CA ARG A 542 -23.89 10.01 -11.23
C ARG A 542 -25.18 9.51 -11.86
N GLU A 543 -26.10 10.39 -12.13
CA GLU A 543 -27.23 10.06 -12.97
C GLU A 543 -26.75 9.74 -14.40
N SER A 544 -27.10 8.56 -14.91
CA SER A 544 -26.52 8.00 -16.15
C SER A 544 -26.79 8.84 -17.40
N ARG A 545 -27.90 9.61 -17.46
CA ARG A 545 -28.27 10.40 -18.63
C ARG A 545 -27.70 11.82 -18.63
N THR A 546 -27.61 12.44 -17.46
CA THR A 546 -27.28 13.87 -17.33
C THR A 546 -25.92 14.10 -16.72
N GLY A 547 -25.29 13.08 -16.13
CA GLY A 547 -24.07 13.22 -15.33
C GLY A 547 -24.29 13.98 -14.02
N LYS A 548 -25.57 14.31 -13.66
CA LYS A 548 -25.88 15.04 -12.43
C LYS A 548 -25.43 14.26 -11.22
N LEU A 549 -24.79 14.97 -10.28
CA LEU A 549 -24.36 14.39 -9.01
C LEU A 549 -25.55 14.03 -8.13
N LEU A 550 -25.52 12.82 -7.61
CA LEU A 550 -26.42 12.32 -6.57
C LEU A 550 -25.62 12.12 -5.29
N TYR A 551 -26.22 12.44 -4.17
CA TYR A 551 -25.62 12.27 -2.84
C TYR A 551 -26.61 11.54 -1.93
N THR A 552 -26.09 10.53 -1.23
CA THR A 552 -26.85 9.78 -0.21
C THR A 552 -26.10 9.92 1.11
N ALA A 553 -26.73 10.49 2.11
CA ALA A 553 -26.20 10.49 3.48
C ALA A 553 -26.31 9.08 4.09
N ASP A 554 -25.46 8.76 5.08
CA ASP A 554 -25.57 7.52 5.87
C ASP A 554 -26.90 7.43 6.61
#